data_b75c7adb8fc80cc89c3a8193dc9d05a7
#
_entry.id   b75c7adb8fc80cc89c3a8193dc9d05a7
#
_cell.length_a   1.000
_cell.length_b   1.000
_cell.length_c   1.000
_cell.angle_alpha   90.00
_cell.angle_beta   90.00
_cell.angle_gamma   90.00
#
_symmetry.space_group_name_H-M   'P 1'
#
loop_
_entity.id
_entity.type
_entity.pdbx_description
1 polymer ?
#
loop_
_entity_poly.entity_id
_entity_poly.type
_entity_poly.pdbx_seq_one_letter_code
_entity_poly.pdbx_strand_id
1 'polypeptide(L)'
;IITLAGLMNALKVTGKELDKVKIVMNGAGAAAIAIAKLLITSGAKDVTMCDRTGAIYEGREAGMNPVKEEMAKITNLRKEQGSLADIVKGADVFIGVSAPKALTVDMVKTMNQDAIVFACANPTPEIFPDEAKAGGAKVVATGRSDFPNQVNNVVAFPGIFKGALEGRATQITEEMK
;
A
#
# COMPACT_ATOMS: atom_id res chain seq x y z
N ILE A 1 0.89 -3.86 -9.81
CA ILE A 1 1.07 -5.32 -10.03
C ILE A 1 1.89 -5.93 -8.91
N ILE A 2 3.18 -5.57 -8.76
CA ILE A 2 4.07 -6.23 -7.79
C ILE A 2 3.57 -6.12 -6.34
N THR A 3 2.98 -4.99 -5.96
CA THR A 3 2.42 -4.78 -4.62
C THR A 3 1.25 -5.73 -4.35
N LEU A 4 0.34 -5.90 -5.33
CA LEU A 4 -0.76 -6.86 -5.21
C LEU A 4 -0.25 -8.29 -5.12
N ALA A 5 0.69 -8.69 -5.97
CA ALA A 5 1.29 -10.02 -5.94
C ALA A 5 1.97 -10.32 -4.59
N GLY A 6 2.73 -9.35 -4.07
CA GLY A 6 3.33 -9.43 -2.74
C GLY A 6 2.29 -9.55 -1.62
N LEU A 7 1.23 -8.72 -1.68
CA LEU A 7 0.17 -8.74 -0.68
C LEU A 7 -0.60 -10.07 -0.68
N MET A 8 -0.96 -10.60 -1.84
CA MET A 8 -1.65 -11.90 -1.94
C MET A 8 -0.84 -13.04 -1.30
N ASN A 9 0.49 -13.01 -1.42
CA ASN A 9 1.36 -13.99 -0.76
C ASN A 9 1.52 -13.70 0.75
N ALA A 10 1.62 -12.43 1.15
CA ALA A 10 1.67 -12.06 2.57
C ALA A 10 0.39 -12.46 3.32
N LEU A 11 -0.78 -12.29 2.68
CA LEU A 11 -2.06 -12.73 3.22
C LEU A 11 -2.11 -14.24 3.45
N LYS A 12 -1.57 -15.07 2.53
CA LYS A 12 -1.45 -16.51 2.73
C LYS A 12 -0.58 -16.86 3.93
N VAL A 13 0.55 -16.16 4.11
CA VAL A 13 1.47 -16.38 5.24
C VAL A 13 0.83 -16.03 6.58
N THR A 14 -0.03 -15.00 6.60
CA THR A 14 -0.71 -14.53 7.83
C THR A 14 -2.08 -15.15 8.05
N GLY A 15 -2.59 -15.95 7.11
CA GLY A 15 -3.93 -16.54 7.18
C GLY A 15 -5.06 -15.51 7.07
N LYS A 16 -4.79 -14.35 6.47
CA LYS A 16 -5.76 -13.26 6.31
C LYS A 16 -6.37 -13.28 4.91
N GLU A 17 -7.55 -12.68 4.75
CA GLU A 17 -8.29 -12.60 3.49
C GLU A 17 -8.37 -11.14 3.02
N LEU A 18 -8.21 -10.89 1.71
CA LEU A 18 -8.11 -9.55 1.13
C LEU A 18 -9.36 -8.69 1.41
N ASP A 19 -10.53 -9.29 1.40
CA ASP A 19 -11.81 -8.60 1.60
C ASP A 19 -12.17 -8.34 3.09
N LYS A 20 -11.35 -8.86 4.02
CA LYS A 20 -11.55 -8.72 5.47
C LYS A 20 -10.49 -7.83 6.15
N VAL A 21 -9.39 -7.54 5.47
CA VAL A 21 -8.29 -6.76 6.05
C VAL A 21 -8.52 -5.26 5.92
N LYS A 22 -8.14 -4.50 6.98
CA LYS A 22 -8.02 -3.04 6.92
C LYS A 22 -6.65 -2.70 6.33
N ILE A 23 -6.65 -2.04 5.17
CA ILE A 23 -5.45 -1.61 4.46
C ILE A 23 -5.28 -0.10 4.61
N VAL A 24 -4.15 0.33 5.15
CA VAL A 24 -3.77 1.74 5.23
C VAL A 24 -2.63 2.02 4.26
N MET A 25 -2.84 2.98 3.37
CA MET A 25 -1.85 3.40 2.39
C MET A 25 -1.33 4.79 2.73
N ASN A 26 -0.03 4.96 2.85
CA ASN A 26 0.60 6.25 3.02
C ASN A 26 1.21 6.74 1.72
N GLY A 27 0.60 7.75 1.14
CA GLY A 27 0.90 8.33 -0.16
C GLY A 27 -0.38 8.58 -0.96
N ALA A 28 -0.36 9.63 -1.79
CA ALA A 28 -1.47 10.00 -2.66
C ALA A 28 -0.98 10.43 -4.07
N GLY A 29 0.20 9.96 -4.45
CA GLY A 29 0.75 10.11 -5.79
C GLY A 29 0.28 9.02 -6.75
N ALA A 30 0.75 9.06 -7.99
CA ALA A 30 0.36 8.14 -9.06
C ALA A 30 0.50 6.66 -8.68
N ALA A 31 1.60 6.29 -8.01
CA ALA A 31 1.82 4.91 -7.56
C ALA A 31 0.76 4.47 -6.53
N ALA A 32 0.49 5.31 -5.52
CA ALA A 32 -0.50 5.01 -4.49
C ALA A 32 -1.91 4.83 -5.10
N ILE A 33 -2.30 5.74 -6.00
CA ILE A 33 -3.59 5.70 -6.68
C ILE A 33 -3.75 4.43 -7.50
N ALA A 34 -2.74 4.08 -8.31
CA ALA A 34 -2.76 2.87 -9.12
C ALA A 34 -2.83 1.59 -8.25
N ILE A 35 -2.09 1.55 -7.14
CA ILE A 35 -2.14 0.43 -6.20
C ILE A 35 -3.52 0.34 -5.55
N ALA A 36 -4.07 1.44 -5.03
CA ALA A 36 -5.38 1.46 -4.39
C ALA A 36 -6.49 0.97 -5.33
N LYS A 37 -6.52 1.49 -6.56
CA LYS A 37 -7.49 1.04 -7.59
C LYS A 37 -7.35 -0.45 -7.86
N LEU A 38 -6.14 -0.96 -8.04
CA LEU A 38 -5.89 -2.37 -8.30
C LEU A 38 -6.32 -3.26 -7.12
N LEU A 39 -6.04 -2.86 -5.88
CA LEU A 39 -6.45 -3.59 -4.68
C LEU A 39 -7.98 -3.66 -4.57
N ILE A 40 -8.68 -2.54 -4.79
CA ILE A 40 -10.14 -2.48 -4.75
C ILE A 40 -10.75 -3.36 -5.85
N THR A 41 -10.25 -3.27 -7.09
CA THR A 41 -10.70 -4.12 -8.20
C THR A 41 -10.45 -5.59 -7.93
N SER A 42 -9.40 -5.93 -7.17
CA SER A 42 -9.08 -7.31 -6.76
C SER A 42 -9.88 -7.80 -5.56
N GLY A 43 -10.75 -6.97 -4.98
CA GLY A 43 -11.67 -7.36 -3.91
C GLY A 43 -11.37 -6.80 -2.52
N ALA A 44 -10.38 -5.90 -2.35
CA ALA A 44 -10.18 -5.21 -1.09
C ALA A 44 -11.36 -4.27 -0.79
N LYS A 45 -11.95 -4.39 0.41
CA LYS A 45 -13.15 -3.63 0.80
C LYS A 45 -12.84 -2.44 1.72
N ASP A 46 -11.74 -2.51 2.45
CA ASP A 46 -11.38 -1.50 3.45
C ASP A 46 -9.98 -0.95 3.17
N VAL A 47 -9.94 0.08 2.33
CA VAL A 47 -8.71 0.78 1.95
C VAL A 47 -8.83 2.24 2.36
N THR A 48 -7.92 2.72 3.20
CA THR A 48 -7.81 4.14 3.58
C THR A 48 -6.48 4.69 3.11
N MET A 49 -6.52 5.78 2.35
CA MET A 49 -5.32 6.50 1.91
C MET A 49 -5.04 7.68 2.83
N CYS A 50 -3.76 7.91 3.10
CA CYS A 50 -3.27 9.06 3.85
C CYS A 50 -2.25 9.87 3.02
N ASP A 51 -2.23 11.16 3.23
CA ASP A 51 -1.18 12.07 2.75
C ASP A 51 -0.59 12.86 3.93
N ARG A 52 0.19 13.92 3.65
CA ARG A 52 0.81 14.76 4.69
C ARG A 52 -0.20 15.43 5.62
N THR A 53 -1.44 15.61 5.19
CA THR A 53 -2.52 16.23 5.97
C THR A 53 -3.28 15.19 6.81
N GLY A 54 -3.03 13.89 6.58
CA GLY A 54 -3.73 12.78 7.24
C GLY A 54 -4.62 11.98 6.28
N ALA A 55 -5.68 11.39 6.82
CA ALA A 55 -6.60 10.57 6.04
C ALA A 55 -7.27 11.34 4.90
N ILE A 56 -7.38 10.70 3.75
CA ILE A 56 -8.18 11.19 2.62
C ILE A 56 -9.60 10.63 2.80
N TYR A 57 -10.59 11.53 2.81
CA TYR A 57 -12.01 11.18 2.94
C TYR A 57 -12.88 12.15 2.14
N GLU A 58 -14.07 11.72 1.79
CA GLU A 58 -15.03 12.55 1.06
C GLU A 58 -15.51 13.73 1.91
N GLY A 59 -15.32 14.94 1.39
CA GLY A 59 -15.63 16.19 2.11
C GLY A 59 -14.46 16.79 2.88
N ARG A 60 -13.24 16.25 2.77
CA ARG A 60 -12.04 16.90 3.28
C ARG A 60 -11.73 18.14 2.45
N GLU A 61 -11.53 19.29 3.10
CA GLU A 61 -11.23 20.54 2.41
C GLU A 61 -9.72 20.73 2.18
N ALA A 62 -8.91 20.46 3.20
CA ALA A 62 -7.48 20.76 3.16
C ALA A 62 -6.68 19.77 2.30
N GLY A 63 -5.84 20.28 1.39
CA GLY A 63 -4.86 19.50 0.63
C GLY A 63 -5.47 18.57 -0.40
N MET A 64 -6.70 18.80 -0.84
CA MET A 64 -7.39 18.05 -1.87
C MET A 64 -7.04 18.53 -3.29
N ASN A 65 -7.27 17.68 -4.25
CA ASN A 65 -7.25 17.94 -5.68
C ASN A 65 -8.23 16.97 -6.37
N PRO A 66 -8.59 17.17 -7.65
CA PRO A 66 -9.59 16.34 -8.32
C PRO A 66 -9.34 14.83 -8.22
N VAL A 67 -8.08 14.40 -8.31
CA VAL A 67 -7.74 12.97 -8.23
C VAL A 67 -7.94 12.41 -6.83
N LYS A 68 -7.60 13.17 -5.79
CA LYS A 68 -7.85 12.78 -4.39
C LYS A 68 -9.35 12.76 -4.07
N GLU A 69 -10.12 13.67 -4.67
CA GLU A 69 -11.58 13.70 -4.53
C GLU A 69 -12.22 12.44 -5.16
N GLU A 70 -11.72 12.01 -6.32
CA GLU A 70 -12.14 10.73 -6.91
C GLU A 70 -11.79 9.56 -6.00
N MET A 71 -10.56 9.52 -5.47
CA MET A 71 -10.12 8.45 -4.59
C MET A 71 -10.92 8.43 -3.27
N ALA A 72 -11.27 9.58 -2.73
CA ALA A 72 -12.08 9.70 -1.51
C ALA A 72 -13.48 9.07 -1.64
N LYS A 73 -14.00 8.96 -2.87
CA LYS A 73 -15.31 8.31 -3.12
C LYS A 73 -15.25 6.78 -3.09
N ILE A 74 -14.07 6.20 -3.34
CA ILE A 74 -13.88 4.76 -3.44
C ILE A 74 -12.98 4.17 -2.34
N THR A 75 -12.35 5.03 -1.54
CA THR A 75 -11.53 4.66 -0.38
C THR A 75 -12.12 5.27 0.88
N ASN A 76 -11.68 4.77 2.05
CA ASN A 76 -12.12 5.31 3.36
C ASN A 76 -13.64 5.49 3.45
N LEU A 77 -14.39 4.46 3.09
CA LEU A 77 -15.86 4.52 3.07
C LEU A 77 -16.47 4.80 4.45
N ARG A 78 -15.70 4.58 5.53
CA ARG A 78 -16.09 4.93 6.90
C ARG A 78 -15.83 6.39 7.25
N LYS A 79 -15.20 7.15 6.35
CA LYS A 79 -14.82 8.56 6.54
C LYS A 79 -14.00 8.79 7.80
N GLU A 80 -13.09 7.85 8.10
CA GLU A 80 -12.13 7.99 9.21
C GLU A 80 -11.27 9.24 8.99
N GLN A 81 -11.06 10.00 10.06
CA GLN A 81 -10.29 11.24 10.05
C GLN A 81 -9.13 11.15 11.05
N GLY A 82 -8.08 11.90 10.80
CA GLY A 82 -6.92 11.96 11.69
C GLY A 82 -5.61 11.80 10.95
N SER A 83 -4.54 11.78 11.73
CA SER A 83 -3.18 11.56 11.24
C SER A 83 -2.96 10.11 10.81
N LEU A 84 -1.84 9.83 10.14
CA LEU A 84 -1.44 8.46 9.84
C LEU A 84 -1.40 7.59 11.11
N ALA A 85 -0.91 8.14 12.23
CA ALA A 85 -0.83 7.44 13.51
C ALA A 85 -2.21 7.04 14.06
N ASP A 86 -3.25 7.82 13.75
CA ASP A 86 -4.61 7.48 14.16
C ASP A 86 -5.22 6.40 13.26
N ILE A 87 -5.00 6.52 11.96
CA ILE A 87 -5.59 5.63 10.95
C ILE A 87 -4.98 4.21 10.98
N VAL A 88 -3.67 4.12 11.26
CA VAL A 88 -2.96 2.84 11.26
C VAL A 88 -3.35 1.94 12.45
N LYS A 89 -4.01 2.50 13.47
CA LYS A 89 -4.52 1.71 14.60
C LYS A 89 -5.51 0.66 14.11
N GLY A 90 -5.26 -0.59 14.50
CA GLY A 90 -6.08 -1.72 14.08
C GLY A 90 -6.01 -2.04 12.58
N ALA A 91 -5.03 -1.53 11.85
CA ALA A 91 -4.79 -1.93 10.48
C ALA A 91 -4.11 -3.30 10.41
N ASP A 92 -4.48 -4.10 9.42
CA ASP A 92 -3.83 -5.38 9.12
C ASP A 92 -2.66 -5.20 8.17
N VAL A 93 -2.76 -4.22 7.26
CA VAL A 93 -1.81 -3.97 6.19
C VAL A 93 -1.46 -2.49 6.14
N PHE A 94 -0.17 -2.19 6.12
CA PHE A 94 0.36 -0.88 5.78
C PHE A 94 1.10 -0.95 4.45
N ILE A 95 0.83 -0.02 3.55
CA ILE A 95 1.53 0.16 2.27
C ILE A 95 2.04 1.59 2.16
N GLY A 96 3.35 1.77 2.30
CA GLY A 96 4.02 3.06 2.16
C GLY A 96 4.58 3.25 0.75
N VAL A 97 4.21 4.35 0.13
CA VAL A 97 4.74 4.83 -1.17
C VAL A 97 4.91 6.35 -1.12
N SER A 98 5.49 6.83 -0.04
CA SER A 98 5.52 8.28 0.29
C SER A 98 6.92 8.78 0.65
N ALA A 99 7.20 8.91 1.92
CA ALA A 99 8.40 9.55 2.42
C ALA A 99 9.13 8.66 3.45
N PRO A 100 10.46 8.81 3.54
CA PRO A 100 11.25 8.09 4.54
C PRO A 100 10.74 8.28 5.97
N LYS A 101 10.83 7.23 6.78
CA LYS A 101 10.54 7.26 8.23
C LYS A 101 9.12 7.76 8.59
N ALA A 102 8.15 7.60 7.69
CA ALA A 102 6.78 8.01 7.92
C ALA A 102 6.02 7.05 8.87
N LEU A 103 6.47 5.80 9.01
CA LEU A 103 5.93 4.81 9.94
C LEU A 103 6.91 4.59 11.09
N THR A 104 6.43 4.59 12.32
CA THR A 104 7.25 4.35 13.53
C THR A 104 6.98 2.98 14.13
N VAL A 105 7.91 2.48 14.96
CA VAL A 105 7.74 1.24 15.73
C VAL A 105 6.45 1.28 16.56
N ASP A 106 6.18 2.42 17.22
CA ASP A 106 4.99 2.54 18.06
C ASP A 106 3.69 2.55 17.25
N MET A 107 3.69 3.09 16.03
CA MET A 107 2.55 2.95 15.11
C MET A 107 2.34 1.47 14.74
N VAL A 108 3.40 0.73 14.42
CA VAL A 108 3.30 -0.71 14.09
C VAL A 108 2.74 -1.50 15.26
N LYS A 109 3.11 -1.20 16.51
CA LYS A 109 2.54 -1.83 17.71
C LYS A 109 1.03 -1.65 17.85
N THR A 110 0.45 -0.60 17.24
CA THR A 110 -1.00 -0.36 17.29
C THR A 110 -1.77 -1.08 16.19
N MET A 111 -1.08 -1.70 15.23
CA MET A 111 -1.68 -2.51 14.18
C MET A 111 -2.25 -3.82 14.75
N ASN A 112 -3.04 -4.50 13.95
CA ASN A 112 -3.55 -5.81 14.30
C ASN A 112 -2.42 -6.86 14.39
N GLN A 113 -2.69 -7.95 15.11
CA GLN A 113 -1.78 -9.09 15.16
C GLN A 113 -1.45 -9.59 13.76
N ASP A 114 -0.21 -10.09 13.59
CA ASP A 114 0.33 -10.56 12.31
C ASP A 114 0.24 -9.50 11.19
N ALA A 115 0.54 -8.25 11.53
CA ALA A 115 0.52 -7.13 10.59
C ALA A 115 1.48 -7.34 9.41
N ILE A 116 1.06 -6.84 8.26
CA ILE A 116 1.83 -6.82 7.02
C ILE A 116 2.28 -5.38 6.75
N VAL A 117 3.58 -5.15 6.58
CA VAL A 117 4.15 -3.82 6.35
C VAL A 117 4.95 -3.81 5.06
N PHE A 118 4.49 -3.05 4.07
CA PHE A 118 5.19 -2.77 2.82
C PHE A 118 5.69 -1.33 2.82
N ALA A 119 6.98 -1.13 3.08
CA ALA A 119 7.63 0.17 3.15
C ALA A 119 8.43 0.42 1.86
N CYS A 120 7.78 0.92 0.82
CA CYS A 120 8.29 0.96 -0.54
C CYS A 120 8.99 2.27 -0.94
N ALA A 121 9.11 3.26 -0.04
CA ALA A 121 9.84 4.49 -0.32
C ALA A 121 11.32 4.21 -0.60
N ASN A 122 11.89 4.93 -1.56
CA ASN A 122 13.29 4.81 -1.98
C ASN A 122 13.98 6.18 -1.91
N PRO A 123 15.29 6.24 -1.53
CA PRO A 123 16.17 5.13 -1.14
C PRO A 123 15.97 4.65 0.31
N THR A 124 15.31 5.42 1.15
CA THR A 124 15.05 5.11 2.57
C THR A 124 13.58 4.74 2.73
N PRO A 125 13.26 3.56 3.30
CA PRO A 125 11.87 3.13 3.49
C PRO A 125 11.15 3.96 4.57
N GLU A 126 9.83 3.84 4.62
CA GLU A 126 9.01 4.46 5.67
C GLU A 126 9.34 3.93 7.07
N ILE A 127 9.80 2.69 7.16
CA ILE A 127 10.33 2.04 8.37
C ILE A 127 11.32 0.95 7.91
N PHE A 128 12.39 0.73 8.66
CA PHE A 128 13.30 -0.38 8.37
C PHE A 128 12.71 -1.73 8.82
N PRO A 129 13.10 -2.85 8.16
CA PRO A 129 12.53 -4.16 8.45
C PRO A 129 12.70 -4.64 9.89
N ASP A 130 13.83 -4.36 10.51
CA ASP A 130 14.13 -4.69 11.91
C ASP A 130 13.23 -3.90 12.87
N GLU A 131 13.03 -2.61 12.61
CA GLU A 131 12.13 -1.74 13.35
C GLU A 131 10.67 -2.20 13.22
N ALA A 132 10.21 -2.52 12.01
CA ALA A 132 8.86 -3.00 11.76
C ALA A 132 8.60 -4.35 12.47
N LYS A 133 9.58 -5.26 12.45
CA LYS A 133 9.52 -6.52 13.21
C LYS A 133 9.52 -6.31 14.71
N ALA A 134 10.31 -5.37 15.22
CA ALA A 134 10.29 -4.98 16.64
C ALA A 134 8.93 -4.40 17.06
N GLY A 135 8.19 -3.79 16.14
CA GLY A 135 6.81 -3.35 16.32
C GLY A 135 5.77 -4.47 16.28
N GLY A 136 6.15 -5.69 15.88
CA GLY A 136 5.25 -6.84 15.79
C GLY A 136 4.76 -7.20 14.39
N ALA A 137 5.32 -6.58 13.34
CA ALA A 137 4.98 -6.95 11.98
C ALA A 137 5.44 -8.37 11.64
N LYS A 138 4.54 -9.18 11.10
CA LYS A 138 4.79 -10.58 10.70
C LYS A 138 5.48 -10.66 9.35
N VAL A 139 5.01 -9.88 8.38
CA VAL A 139 5.57 -9.80 7.05
C VAL A 139 6.02 -8.37 6.79
N VAL A 140 7.28 -8.21 6.40
CA VAL A 140 7.85 -6.91 6.03
C VAL A 140 8.46 -7.00 4.65
N ALA A 141 8.13 -6.04 3.79
CA ALA A 141 8.70 -5.86 2.47
C ALA A 141 9.16 -4.42 2.26
N THR A 142 10.17 -4.22 1.42
CA THR A 142 10.67 -2.89 1.05
C THR A 142 10.84 -2.77 -0.47
N GLY A 143 11.05 -1.56 -0.96
CA GLY A 143 11.43 -1.33 -2.35
C GLY A 143 12.89 -1.68 -2.68
N ARG A 144 13.68 -2.07 -1.68
CA ARG A 144 15.13 -2.28 -1.79
C ARG A 144 15.47 -3.74 -2.05
N SER A 145 16.55 -3.97 -2.80
CA SER A 145 17.06 -5.31 -3.12
C SER A 145 17.99 -5.89 -2.04
N ASP A 146 18.46 -5.07 -1.11
CA ASP A 146 19.36 -5.47 -0.02
C ASP A 146 18.60 -5.96 1.24
N PHE A 147 17.25 -5.95 1.19
CA PHE A 147 16.40 -6.55 2.21
C PHE A 147 15.55 -7.68 1.63
N PRO A 148 15.14 -8.65 2.44
CA PRO A 148 14.17 -9.68 2.02
C PRO A 148 12.85 -9.09 1.55
N ASN A 149 12.15 -9.81 0.66
CA ASN A 149 10.82 -9.44 0.15
C ASN A 149 10.81 -8.09 -0.60
N GLN A 150 11.58 -8.01 -1.68
CA GLN A 150 11.61 -6.81 -2.51
C GLN A 150 10.27 -6.58 -3.23
N VAL A 151 9.63 -5.45 -2.97
CA VAL A 151 8.44 -4.95 -3.67
C VAL A 151 8.83 -3.70 -4.46
N ASN A 152 9.33 -3.91 -5.66
CA ASN A 152 9.78 -2.85 -6.57
C ASN A 152 9.42 -3.22 -8.01
N ASN A 153 9.06 -2.22 -8.80
CA ASN A 153 8.68 -2.40 -10.22
C ASN A 153 9.77 -3.08 -11.04
N VAL A 154 11.05 -2.95 -10.66
CA VAL A 154 12.18 -3.61 -11.34
C VAL A 154 12.02 -5.13 -11.40
N VAL A 155 11.30 -5.73 -10.47
CA VAL A 155 11.04 -7.18 -10.44
C VAL A 155 10.02 -7.61 -11.50
N ALA A 156 9.09 -6.73 -11.87
CA ALA A 156 7.97 -7.07 -12.76
C ALA A 156 8.13 -6.51 -14.18
N PHE A 157 8.65 -5.29 -14.35
CA PHE A 157 8.60 -4.61 -15.63
C PHE A 157 9.35 -5.33 -16.79
N PRO A 158 10.48 -6.06 -16.58
CA PRO A 158 11.10 -6.77 -17.69
C PRO A 158 10.18 -7.82 -18.31
N GLY A 159 9.44 -8.56 -17.48
CA GLY A 159 8.44 -9.53 -17.94
C GLY A 159 7.25 -8.88 -18.66
N ILE A 160 6.79 -7.75 -18.16
CA ILE A 160 5.70 -6.98 -18.78
C ILE A 160 6.11 -6.50 -20.17
N PHE A 161 7.31 -5.91 -20.31
CA PHE A 161 7.81 -5.47 -21.61
C PHE A 161 8.02 -6.64 -22.56
N LYS A 162 8.63 -7.72 -22.10
CA LYS A 162 8.82 -8.91 -22.93
C LYS A 162 7.49 -9.43 -23.44
N GLY A 163 6.51 -9.64 -22.57
CA GLY A 163 5.19 -10.12 -22.96
C GLY A 163 4.47 -9.19 -23.94
N ALA A 164 4.54 -7.87 -23.72
CA ALA A 164 3.94 -6.88 -24.62
C ALA A 164 4.58 -6.90 -26.00
N LEU A 165 5.92 -7.01 -26.08
CA LEU A 165 6.64 -7.05 -27.37
C LEU A 165 6.39 -8.37 -28.12
N GLU A 166 6.46 -9.51 -27.46
CA GLU A 166 6.20 -10.83 -28.06
C GLU A 166 4.74 -10.96 -28.53
N GLY A 167 3.80 -10.43 -27.73
CA GLY A 167 2.38 -10.40 -28.05
C GLY A 167 1.99 -9.29 -29.03
N ARG A 168 2.94 -8.45 -29.47
CA ARG A 168 2.68 -7.29 -30.34
C ARG A 168 1.54 -6.40 -29.81
N ALA A 169 1.46 -6.24 -28.49
CA ALA A 169 0.42 -5.45 -27.86
C ALA A 169 0.57 -3.96 -28.21
N THR A 170 -0.53 -3.33 -28.57
CA THR A 170 -0.56 -1.88 -28.84
C THR A 170 -0.71 -1.04 -27.59
N GLN A 171 -1.14 -1.64 -26.49
CA GLN A 171 -1.29 -1.01 -25.17
C GLN A 171 -1.25 -2.08 -24.07
N ILE A 172 -1.00 -1.68 -22.83
CA ILE A 172 -1.13 -2.53 -21.65
C ILE A 172 -2.43 -2.12 -20.95
N THR A 173 -3.44 -2.98 -21.02
CA THR A 173 -4.78 -2.72 -20.45
C THR A 173 -4.83 -3.06 -18.96
N GLU A 174 -5.92 -2.64 -18.30
CA GLU A 174 -6.13 -2.98 -16.89
C GLU A 174 -6.33 -4.49 -16.69
N GLU A 175 -6.98 -5.18 -17.68
CA GLU A 175 -7.18 -6.63 -17.65
C GLU A 175 -5.88 -7.42 -17.78
N MET A 176 -4.84 -6.84 -18.39
CA MET A 176 -3.52 -7.47 -18.52
C MET A 176 -2.70 -7.39 -17.22
N LYS A 177 -3.10 -6.56 -16.27
CA LYS A 177 -2.40 -6.35 -14.98
C LYS A 177 -2.87 -7.31 -13.92
#